data_2e12f40f12e8be3eb63932d0bd4f12ea
#
_entry.id   2e12f40f12e8be3eb63932d0bd4f12ea
#
_cell.length_a   1.000
_cell.length_b   1.000
_cell.length_c   1.000
_cell.angle_alpha   90.00
_cell.angle_beta   90.00
_cell.angle_gamma   90.00
#
_symmetry.space_group_name_H-M   'P 1'
#
loop_
_entity.id
_entity.type
_entity.pdbx_description
1 polymer ?
#
loop_
_entity_poly.entity_id
_entity_poly.type
_entity_poly.pdbx_seq_one_letter_code
_entity_poly.pdbx_strand_id
1 'polypeptide(L)'
;MASKLSREVDLGKEPIGSLLFTLAVPAITSQVVNVLYNMVDRMYIGHIEGIGATALTGVGVAFPIIMIISAFAALMGMGGAPRASILMGKKNNEGAEQILGNCFSALFLTSIVLTIVVLVFQEPLLMLFGASSNTIGYAKDYMSIYALGTIFVQMTLGLNNFISAQGFSKISMLTVIIGAVTNIVLDPIFIFGFHMGVSGAALATIISQAESAVWAIRFLSGKTTVLKLRKKNFRIQPSVLLPCIALGIAPFIMQATESILTLCFNSSLLKYGGDLAVGAMTILSSVMQFAMLPLQGLTQGGQPIISYNYGANNAERVKKAFKLMLTCCLIYSAALWALIELFPGMFVAIFTNDPELTELTTWALRIYMAGLVVFGAQIGCQQTFIAFGNSKISAFLAMFRKIIVLIPLIYILPIFMEDNVLAVFLAEPIADIIAVLTTVTLFSIYFKKLLRSMRDQDKEKNHNLDD
;
A
#
# COMPACT_ATOMS: atom_id res chain seq x y z
N MET A 1 -21.73 19.96 -11.08
CA MET A 1 -20.98 19.15 -10.08
C MET A 1 -19.58 18.75 -10.57
N ALA A 2 -19.41 18.35 -11.82
CA ALA A 2 -18.13 17.96 -12.41
C ALA A 2 -17.00 19.03 -12.31
N SER A 3 -17.30 20.32 -12.43
CA SER A 3 -16.27 21.40 -12.40
C SER A 3 -15.64 21.64 -11.02
N LYS A 4 -16.30 21.26 -9.92
CA LYS A 4 -15.72 21.36 -8.56
C LYS A 4 -14.86 20.16 -8.18
N LEU A 5 -15.07 19.01 -8.82
CA LEU A 5 -14.32 17.76 -8.58
C LEU A 5 -12.99 17.74 -9.33
N SER A 6 -12.92 18.45 -10.47
CA SER A 6 -11.74 18.51 -11.35
C SER A 6 -10.86 19.73 -11.10
N ARG A 7 -11.01 20.44 -9.97
CA ARG A 7 -10.13 21.57 -9.66
C ARG A 7 -8.73 21.03 -9.39
N GLU A 8 -7.82 21.36 -10.31
CA GLU A 8 -6.38 21.18 -10.14
C GLU A 8 -5.93 21.94 -8.90
N VAL A 9 -5.25 21.27 -8.00
CA VAL A 9 -4.67 21.88 -6.81
C VAL A 9 -3.25 22.28 -7.14
N ASP A 10 -2.91 23.57 -7.04
CA ASP A 10 -1.55 24.06 -7.32
C ASP A 10 -0.59 23.63 -6.20
N LEU A 11 0.13 22.50 -6.44
CA LEU A 11 1.10 21.93 -5.50
C LEU A 11 2.24 22.90 -5.14
N GLY A 12 2.52 23.88 -6.00
CA GLY A 12 3.60 24.85 -5.83
C GLY A 12 3.21 26.12 -5.08
N LYS A 13 1.91 26.49 -5.04
CA LYS A 13 1.49 27.81 -4.55
C LYS A 13 0.55 27.75 -3.34
N GLU A 14 -0.36 26.80 -3.29
CA GLU A 14 -1.35 26.74 -2.21
C GLU A 14 -0.70 26.51 -0.83
N PRO A 15 -1.34 26.96 0.28
CA PRO A 15 -0.84 26.72 1.64
C PRO A 15 -0.66 25.23 1.93
N ILE A 16 0.49 24.85 2.48
CA ILE A 16 0.85 23.42 2.71
C ILE A 16 -0.18 22.69 3.57
N GLY A 17 -0.74 23.34 4.61
CA GLY A 17 -1.76 22.73 5.47
C GLY A 17 -3.04 22.39 4.71
N SER A 18 -3.52 23.32 3.87
CA SER A 18 -4.68 23.10 3.00
C SER A 18 -4.42 21.98 1.99
N LEU A 19 -3.22 22.00 1.37
CA LEU A 19 -2.79 20.96 0.42
C LEU A 19 -2.81 19.57 1.06
N LEU A 20 -2.14 19.44 2.21
CA LEU A 20 -2.05 18.15 2.89
C LEU A 20 -3.43 17.62 3.23
N PHE A 21 -4.33 18.46 3.78
CA PHE A 21 -5.69 18.06 4.10
C PHE A 21 -6.49 17.66 2.84
N THR A 22 -6.42 18.48 1.79
CA THR A 22 -7.14 18.24 0.53
C THR A 22 -6.70 16.96 -0.18
N LEU A 23 -5.43 16.56 -0.04
CA LEU A 23 -4.90 15.36 -0.68
C LEU A 23 -4.97 14.13 0.24
N ALA A 24 -4.73 14.28 1.55
CA ALA A 24 -4.69 13.17 2.48
C ALA A 24 -6.09 12.62 2.81
N VAL A 25 -7.11 13.48 2.99
CA VAL A 25 -8.45 13.01 3.33
C VAL A 25 -9.03 12.08 2.26
N PRO A 26 -9.02 12.42 0.95
CA PRO A 26 -9.45 11.48 -0.08
C PRO A 26 -8.59 10.21 -0.13
N ALA A 27 -7.27 10.31 0.10
CA ALA A 27 -6.38 9.15 0.11
C ALA A 27 -6.72 8.20 1.29
N ILE A 28 -6.94 8.73 2.50
CA ILE A 28 -7.40 7.94 3.67
C ILE A 28 -8.74 7.29 3.36
N THR A 29 -9.70 8.06 2.82
CA THR A 29 -11.01 7.53 2.42
C THR A 29 -10.88 6.38 1.43
N SER A 30 -9.99 6.48 0.44
CA SER A 30 -9.72 5.40 -0.51
C SER A 30 -9.23 4.14 0.17
N GLN A 31 -8.32 4.24 1.14
CA GLN A 31 -7.80 3.10 1.89
C GLN A 31 -8.90 2.42 2.71
N VAL A 32 -9.72 3.21 3.41
CA VAL A 32 -10.84 2.69 4.20
C VAL A 32 -11.86 1.99 3.31
N VAL A 33 -12.28 2.62 2.21
CA VAL A 33 -13.23 2.03 1.24
C VAL A 33 -12.68 0.73 0.67
N ASN A 34 -11.38 0.68 0.33
CA ASN A 34 -10.73 -0.51 -0.19
C ASN A 34 -10.78 -1.70 0.78
N VAL A 35 -10.55 -1.46 2.07
CA VAL A 35 -10.65 -2.52 3.08
C VAL A 35 -12.11 -2.93 3.31
N LEU A 36 -13.02 -1.97 3.36
CA LEU A 36 -14.45 -2.26 3.58
C LEU A 36 -15.03 -3.12 2.45
N TYR A 37 -14.77 -2.80 1.18
CA TYR A 37 -15.32 -3.62 0.11
C TYR A 37 -14.74 -5.04 0.10
N ASN A 38 -13.44 -5.20 0.41
CA ASN A 38 -12.83 -6.54 0.56
C ASN A 38 -13.46 -7.35 1.71
N MET A 39 -13.89 -6.67 2.80
CA MET A 39 -14.63 -7.34 3.87
C MET A 39 -16.01 -7.79 3.42
N VAL A 40 -16.74 -6.92 2.70
CA VAL A 40 -18.09 -7.23 2.19
C VAL A 40 -18.05 -8.40 1.19
N ASP A 41 -17.07 -8.40 0.27
CA ASP A 41 -16.85 -9.51 -0.67
C ASP A 41 -16.67 -10.85 0.07
N ARG A 42 -15.79 -10.88 1.10
CA ARG A 42 -15.59 -12.06 1.93
C ARG A 42 -16.84 -12.47 2.72
N MET A 43 -17.64 -11.50 3.16
CA MET A 43 -18.92 -11.79 3.83
C MET A 43 -19.88 -12.49 2.87
N TYR A 44 -20.04 -12.02 1.65
CA TYR A 44 -20.88 -12.68 0.64
C TYR A 44 -20.40 -14.10 0.34
N ILE A 45 -19.08 -14.30 0.12
CA ILE A 45 -18.51 -15.64 -0.11
C ILE A 45 -18.79 -16.57 1.07
N GLY A 46 -18.61 -16.08 2.31
CA GLY A 46 -18.85 -16.87 3.53
C GLY A 46 -20.32 -17.27 3.74
N HIS A 47 -21.26 -16.57 3.11
CA HIS A 47 -22.71 -16.86 3.19
C HIS A 47 -23.23 -17.72 2.04
N ILE A 48 -22.37 -18.28 1.18
CA ILE A 48 -22.78 -19.22 0.14
C ILE A 48 -23.29 -20.51 0.81
N GLU A 49 -24.54 -20.88 0.56
CA GLU A 49 -25.18 -22.04 1.18
C GLU A 49 -24.40 -23.33 0.93
N GLY A 50 -24.17 -24.09 2.00
CA GLY A 50 -23.54 -25.41 1.98
C GLY A 50 -22.01 -25.42 1.80
N ILE A 51 -21.40 -24.36 1.27
CA ILE A 51 -19.96 -24.32 0.95
C ILE A 51 -19.22 -23.09 1.48
N GLY A 52 -19.91 -22.12 2.09
CA GLY A 52 -19.38 -20.80 2.43
C GLY A 52 -18.05 -20.84 3.20
N ALA A 53 -17.94 -21.65 4.24
CA ALA A 53 -16.70 -21.76 5.03
C ALA A 53 -15.52 -22.30 4.20
N THR A 54 -15.75 -23.33 3.39
CA THR A 54 -14.71 -23.95 2.53
C THR A 54 -14.34 -23.02 1.38
N ALA A 55 -15.33 -22.34 0.79
CA ALA A 55 -15.14 -21.34 -0.26
C ALA A 55 -14.33 -20.16 0.25
N LEU A 56 -14.67 -19.62 1.42
CA LEU A 56 -13.95 -18.51 2.06
C LEU A 56 -12.48 -18.88 2.35
N THR A 57 -12.26 -20.11 2.83
CA THR A 57 -10.90 -20.62 3.03
C THR A 57 -10.14 -20.74 1.71
N GLY A 58 -10.78 -21.23 0.64
CA GLY A 58 -10.18 -21.33 -0.69
C GLY A 58 -9.77 -19.96 -1.25
N VAL A 59 -10.65 -18.96 -1.16
CA VAL A 59 -10.33 -17.59 -1.57
C VAL A 59 -9.23 -16.98 -0.68
N GLY A 60 -9.24 -17.29 0.62
CA GLY A 60 -8.18 -16.87 1.55
C GLY A 60 -6.79 -17.36 1.13
N VAL A 61 -6.69 -18.59 0.62
CA VAL A 61 -5.42 -19.14 0.11
C VAL A 61 -4.95 -18.45 -1.19
N ALA A 62 -5.86 -17.90 -1.98
CA ALA A 62 -5.51 -17.11 -3.16
C ALA A 62 -4.96 -15.70 -2.82
N PHE A 63 -5.24 -15.18 -1.62
CA PHE A 63 -4.90 -13.82 -1.22
C PHE A 63 -3.40 -13.48 -1.30
N PRO A 64 -2.44 -14.34 -0.92
CA PRO A 64 -1.02 -14.07 -1.11
C PRO A 64 -0.63 -13.83 -2.58
N ILE A 65 -1.23 -14.56 -3.51
CA ILE A 65 -0.99 -14.40 -4.95
C ILE A 65 -1.54 -13.04 -5.41
N ILE A 66 -2.72 -12.65 -4.93
CA ILE A 66 -3.34 -11.34 -5.19
C ILE A 66 -2.43 -10.21 -4.66
N MET A 67 -1.85 -10.36 -3.48
CA MET A 67 -0.90 -9.39 -2.93
C MET A 67 0.37 -9.25 -3.77
N ILE A 68 0.91 -10.35 -4.30
CA ILE A 68 2.05 -10.32 -5.21
C ILE A 68 1.67 -9.59 -6.51
N ILE A 69 0.51 -9.87 -7.09
CA ILE A 69 0.01 -9.15 -8.27
C ILE A 69 -0.07 -7.64 -7.97
N SER A 70 -0.62 -7.25 -6.84
CA SER A 70 -0.73 -5.85 -6.41
C SER A 70 0.64 -5.19 -6.17
N ALA A 71 1.63 -5.96 -5.67
CA ALA A 71 2.99 -5.49 -5.48
C ALA A 71 3.67 -5.10 -6.82
N PHE A 72 3.39 -5.83 -7.91
CA PHE A 72 3.88 -5.44 -9.24
C PHE A 72 3.21 -4.15 -9.76
N ALA A 73 1.96 -3.90 -9.44
CA ALA A 73 1.32 -2.62 -9.73
C ALA A 73 1.95 -1.47 -8.94
N ALA A 74 2.27 -1.70 -7.66
CA ALA A 74 2.98 -0.75 -6.81
C ALA A 74 4.40 -0.48 -7.30
N LEU A 75 5.10 -1.49 -7.82
CA LEU A 75 6.43 -1.36 -8.43
C LEU A 75 6.45 -0.26 -9.50
N MET A 76 5.47 -0.24 -10.39
CA MET A 76 5.37 0.73 -11.47
C MET A 76 4.69 2.03 -11.03
N GLY A 77 3.57 1.94 -10.32
CA GLY A 77 2.77 3.09 -9.90
C GLY A 77 3.48 3.95 -8.86
N MET A 78 3.87 3.35 -7.73
CA MET A 78 4.55 4.06 -6.64
C MET A 78 6.02 4.38 -6.96
N GLY A 79 6.63 3.70 -7.92
CA GLY A 79 7.97 4.04 -8.42
C GLY A 79 7.95 5.16 -9.46
N GLY A 80 6.97 5.17 -10.36
CA GLY A 80 6.86 6.16 -11.43
C GLY A 80 6.24 7.49 -11.01
N ALA A 81 5.17 7.45 -10.22
CA ALA A 81 4.39 8.63 -9.85
C ALA A 81 5.20 9.73 -9.13
N PRO A 82 6.04 9.45 -8.11
CA PRO A 82 6.89 10.47 -7.49
C PRO A 82 7.89 11.09 -8.47
N ARG A 83 8.46 10.28 -9.35
CA ARG A 83 9.39 10.77 -10.38
C ARG A 83 8.71 11.68 -11.39
N ALA A 84 7.49 11.34 -11.81
CA ALA A 84 6.68 12.21 -12.66
C ALA A 84 6.35 13.53 -11.93
N SER A 85 6.01 13.48 -10.65
CA SER A 85 5.74 14.66 -9.84
C SER A 85 6.98 15.56 -9.69
N ILE A 86 8.18 14.99 -9.53
CA ILE A 86 9.45 15.74 -9.53
C ILE A 86 9.65 16.46 -10.87
N LEU A 87 9.41 15.77 -12.01
CA LEU A 87 9.55 16.39 -13.33
C LEU A 87 8.52 17.51 -13.58
N MET A 88 7.28 17.34 -13.07
CA MET A 88 6.29 18.43 -13.11
C MET A 88 6.77 19.66 -12.31
N GLY A 89 7.36 19.44 -11.14
CA GLY A 89 7.99 20.52 -10.36
C GLY A 89 9.10 21.24 -11.12
N LYS A 90 9.87 20.51 -11.92
CA LYS A 90 10.89 21.07 -12.84
C LYS A 90 10.30 21.71 -14.11
N LYS A 91 8.98 21.76 -14.25
CA LYS A 91 8.25 22.22 -15.45
C LYS A 91 8.54 21.36 -16.71
N ASN A 92 9.02 20.14 -16.54
CA ASN A 92 9.25 19.16 -17.61
C ASN A 92 8.08 18.18 -17.71
N ASN A 93 6.93 18.67 -18.17
CA ASN A 93 5.72 17.84 -18.29
C ASN A 93 5.89 16.76 -19.37
N GLU A 94 6.69 17.01 -20.41
CA GLU A 94 6.95 16.01 -21.45
C GLU A 94 7.70 14.80 -20.91
N GLY A 95 8.74 15.00 -20.12
CA GLY A 95 9.44 13.92 -19.42
C GLY A 95 8.54 13.18 -18.42
N ALA A 96 7.65 13.89 -17.73
CA ALA A 96 6.67 13.28 -16.83
C ALA A 96 5.63 12.42 -17.58
N GLU A 97 5.15 12.89 -18.76
CA GLU A 97 4.29 12.08 -19.66
C GLU A 97 5.01 10.85 -20.22
N GLN A 98 6.31 10.95 -20.48
CA GLN A 98 7.13 9.78 -20.88
C GLN A 98 7.19 8.73 -19.77
N ILE A 99 7.37 9.14 -18.51
CA ILE A 99 7.32 8.22 -17.37
C ILE A 99 5.95 7.54 -17.30
N LEU A 100 4.85 8.30 -17.37
CA LEU A 100 3.50 7.75 -17.36
C LEU A 100 3.28 6.72 -18.47
N GLY A 101 3.67 7.05 -19.71
CA GLY A 101 3.50 6.14 -20.86
C GLY A 101 4.36 4.88 -20.76
N ASN A 102 5.60 5.01 -20.30
CA ASN A 102 6.50 3.85 -20.08
C ASN A 102 5.97 2.94 -18.96
N CYS A 103 5.50 3.50 -17.83
CA CYS A 103 4.89 2.73 -16.74
C CYS A 103 3.58 2.06 -17.19
N PHE A 104 2.75 2.74 -18.00
CA PHE A 104 1.55 2.14 -18.60
C PHE A 104 1.89 0.89 -19.41
N SER A 105 2.86 0.97 -20.30
CA SER A 105 3.29 -0.18 -21.12
C SER A 105 3.92 -1.28 -20.29
N ALA A 106 4.68 -0.92 -19.24
CA ALA A 106 5.25 -1.90 -18.32
C ALA A 106 4.17 -2.62 -17.51
N LEU A 107 3.16 -1.90 -17.00
CA LEU A 107 1.99 -2.49 -16.33
C LEU A 107 1.24 -3.46 -17.26
N PHE A 108 1.06 -3.08 -18.52
CA PHE A 108 0.40 -3.92 -19.52
C PHE A 108 1.19 -5.23 -19.77
N LEU A 109 2.49 -5.14 -20.01
CA LEU A 109 3.34 -6.31 -20.23
C LEU A 109 3.44 -7.19 -18.99
N THR A 110 3.61 -6.58 -17.82
CA THR A 110 3.66 -7.31 -16.55
C THR A 110 2.34 -8.03 -16.29
N SER A 111 1.20 -7.43 -16.61
CA SER A 111 -0.11 -8.09 -16.46
C SER A 111 -0.23 -9.35 -17.31
N ILE A 112 0.26 -9.32 -18.56
CA ILE A 112 0.26 -10.49 -19.45
C ILE A 112 1.13 -11.60 -18.87
N VAL A 113 2.36 -11.25 -18.44
CA VAL A 113 3.28 -12.21 -17.84
C VAL A 113 2.69 -12.83 -16.58
N LEU A 114 2.13 -12.00 -15.67
CA LEU A 114 1.50 -12.49 -14.44
C LEU A 114 0.28 -13.37 -14.73
N THR A 115 -0.56 -13.00 -15.69
CA THR A 115 -1.69 -13.84 -16.12
C THR A 115 -1.21 -15.22 -16.57
N ILE A 116 -0.21 -15.28 -17.44
CA ILE A 116 0.35 -16.56 -17.94
C ILE A 116 0.94 -17.37 -16.78
N VAL A 117 1.79 -16.75 -15.95
CA VAL A 117 2.43 -17.42 -14.81
C VAL A 117 1.40 -17.96 -13.83
N VAL A 118 0.41 -17.15 -13.47
CA VAL A 118 -0.63 -17.58 -12.52
C VAL A 118 -1.47 -18.71 -13.12
N LEU A 119 -1.94 -18.61 -14.37
CA LEU A 119 -2.75 -19.67 -15.00
C LEU A 119 -1.99 -21.00 -15.16
N VAL A 120 -0.71 -20.94 -15.49
CA VAL A 120 0.13 -22.13 -15.68
C VAL A 120 0.49 -22.78 -14.34
N PHE A 121 0.81 -21.98 -13.33
CA PHE A 121 1.31 -22.44 -12.04
C PHE A 121 0.30 -22.30 -10.90
N GLN A 122 -1.00 -22.04 -11.17
CA GLN A 122 -1.98 -21.77 -10.13
C GLN A 122 -2.09 -22.89 -9.10
N GLU A 123 -2.10 -24.15 -9.50
CA GLU A 123 -2.23 -25.27 -8.58
C GLU A 123 -1.03 -25.43 -7.65
N PRO A 124 0.24 -25.51 -8.13
CA PRO A 124 1.39 -25.54 -7.24
C PRO A 124 1.52 -24.27 -6.38
N LEU A 125 1.16 -23.09 -6.87
CA LEU A 125 1.17 -21.87 -6.07
C LEU A 125 0.12 -21.89 -4.96
N LEU A 126 -1.12 -22.29 -5.27
CA LEU A 126 -2.18 -22.39 -4.27
C LEU A 126 -1.86 -23.46 -3.22
N MET A 127 -1.31 -24.62 -3.63
CA MET A 127 -0.86 -25.64 -2.70
C MET A 127 0.28 -25.15 -1.80
N LEU A 128 1.22 -24.38 -2.35
CA LEU A 128 2.31 -23.78 -1.58
C LEU A 128 1.77 -22.82 -0.49
N PHE A 129 0.69 -22.09 -0.78
CA PHE A 129 0.05 -21.19 0.17
C PHE A 129 -1.01 -21.84 1.07
N GLY A 130 -1.12 -23.17 1.06
CA GLY A 130 -1.89 -23.94 2.04
C GLY A 130 -3.26 -24.40 1.56
N ALA A 131 -3.49 -24.49 0.24
CA ALA A 131 -4.69 -25.15 -0.27
C ALA A 131 -4.69 -26.62 0.10
N SER A 132 -5.85 -27.15 0.46
CA SER A 132 -6.10 -28.58 0.70
C SER A 132 -6.90 -29.19 -0.46
N SER A 133 -7.02 -30.51 -0.47
CA SER A 133 -7.89 -31.22 -1.44
C SER A 133 -9.33 -30.70 -1.47
N ASN A 134 -9.82 -30.18 -0.34
CA ASN A 134 -11.18 -29.66 -0.21
C ASN A 134 -11.33 -28.21 -0.67
N THR A 135 -10.26 -27.40 -0.61
CA THR A 135 -10.30 -25.96 -0.90
C THR A 135 -9.73 -25.60 -2.24
N ILE A 136 -8.88 -26.46 -2.85
CA ILE A 136 -8.18 -26.18 -4.10
C ILE A 136 -9.12 -25.89 -5.27
N GLY A 137 -10.28 -26.57 -5.34
CA GLY A 137 -11.28 -26.32 -6.38
C GLY A 137 -11.78 -24.88 -6.36
N TYR A 138 -12.23 -24.41 -5.20
CA TYR A 138 -12.71 -23.02 -5.04
C TYR A 138 -11.62 -21.99 -5.24
N ALA A 139 -10.41 -22.28 -4.76
CA ALA A 139 -9.25 -21.42 -4.96
C ALA A 139 -8.89 -21.28 -6.45
N LYS A 140 -8.95 -22.36 -7.23
CA LYS A 140 -8.70 -22.36 -8.68
C LYS A 140 -9.81 -21.64 -9.43
N ASP A 141 -11.07 -21.86 -9.09
CA ASP A 141 -12.22 -21.18 -9.71
C ASP A 141 -12.11 -19.66 -9.56
N TYR A 142 -11.77 -19.19 -8.34
CA TYR A 142 -11.54 -17.77 -8.10
C TYR A 142 -10.31 -17.26 -8.87
N MET A 143 -9.17 -17.94 -8.72
CA MET A 143 -7.89 -17.47 -9.22
C MET A 143 -7.81 -17.48 -10.74
N SER A 144 -8.45 -18.44 -11.41
CA SER A 144 -8.49 -18.50 -12.88
C SER A 144 -9.17 -17.27 -13.49
N ILE A 145 -10.30 -16.87 -12.91
CA ILE A 145 -11.04 -15.67 -13.35
C ILE A 145 -10.25 -14.41 -12.97
N TYR A 146 -9.75 -14.33 -11.72
CA TYR A 146 -8.96 -13.19 -11.25
C TYR A 146 -7.70 -12.97 -12.10
N ALA A 147 -7.01 -14.05 -12.49
CA ALA A 147 -5.82 -13.99 -13.34
C ALA A 147 -6.10 -13.35 -14.71
N LEU A 148 -7.24 -13.68 -15.34
CA LEU A 148 -7.66 -13.04 -16.61
C LEU A 148 -7.90 -11.54 -16.43
N GLY A 149 -8.35 -11.12 -15.25
CA GLY A 149 -8.58 -9.72 -14.92
C GLY A 149 -7.35 -8.96 -14.40
N THR A 150 -6.20 -9.61 -14.28
CA THR A 150 -4.96 -8.99 -13.75
C THR A 150 -4.59 -7.69 -14.48
N ILE A 151 -4.89 -7.59 -15.78
CA ILE A 151 -4.67 -6.37 -16.55
C ILE A 151 -5.42 -5.17 -15.97
N PHE A 152 -6.66 -5.35 -15.58
CA PHE A 152 -7.48 -4.27 -15.00
C PHE A 152 -6.98 -3.88 -13.62
N VAL A 153 -6.60 -4.87 -12.80
CA VAL A 153 -5.99 -4.65 -11.47
C VAL A 153 -4.70 -3.84 -11.60
N GLN A 154 -3.80 -4.25 -12.49
CA GLN A 154 -2.54 -3.55 -12.76
C GLN A 154 -2.77 -2.11 -13.21
N MET A 155 -3.70 -1.89 -14.14
CA MET A 155 -4.03 -0.57 -14.65
C MET A 155 -4.66 0.31 -13.57
N THR A 156 -5.63 -0.21 -12.82
CA THR A 156 -6.29 0.55 -11.74
C THR A 156 -5.28 0.99 -10.68
N LEU A 157 -4.57 0.05 -10.09
CA LEU A 157 -3.65 0.34 -8.99
C LEU A 157 -2.44 1.17 -9.45
N GLY A 158 -1.86 0.85 -10.60
CA GLY A 158 -0.69 1.54 -11.13
C GLY A 158 -1.00 2.97 -11.55
N LEU A 159 -2.04 3.19 -12.37
CA LEU A 159 -2.37 4.51 -12.91
C LEU A 159 -2.96 5.45 -11.86
N ASN A 160 -3.66 4.91 -10.85
CA ASN A 160 -4.26 5.73 -9.81
C ASN A 160 -3.21 6.53 -9.01
N ASN A 161 -2.00 6.00 -8.87
CA ASN A 161 -0.87 6.71 -8.27
C ASN A 161 -0.48 7.96 -9.08
N PHE A 162 -0.53 7.89 -10.42
CA PHE A 162 -0.24 9.04 -11.29
C PHE A 162 -1.34 10.10 -11.24
N ILE A 163 -2.59 9.72 -11.01
CA ILE A 163 -3.68 10.68 -10.79
C ILE A 163 -3.44 11.45 -9.49
N SER A 164 -3.11 10.74 -8.41
CA SER A 164 -2.79 11.35 -7.11
C SER A 164 -1.56 12.25 -7.17
N ALA A 165 -0.51 11.84 -7.91
CA ALA A 165 0.75 12.57 -8.05
C ALA A 165 0.59 13.95 -8.72
N GLN A 166 -0.47 14.14 -9.50
CA GLN A 166 -0.83 15.41 -10.13
C GLN A 166 -1.66 16.33 -9.21
N GLY A 167 -2.00 15.89 -7.99
CA GLY A 167 -2.87 16.64 -7.08
C GLY A 167 -4.37 16.32 -7.21
N PHE A 168 -4.77 15.38 -8.07
CA PHE A 168 -6.17 14.97 -8.25
C PHE A 168 -6.63 13.85 -7.31
N SER A 169 -6.30 13.94 -6.00
CA SER A 169 -6.64 12.88 -5.02
C SER A 169 -8.14 12.59 -4.93
N LYS A 170 -9.02 13.56 -5.18
CA LYS A 170 -10.47 13.31 -5.23
C LYS A 170 -10.87 12.41 -6.40
N ILE A 171 -10.22 12.56 -7.55
CA ILE A 171 -10.47 11.70 -8.72
C ILE A 171 -9.91 10.31 -8.46
N SER A 172 -8.73 10.22 -7.85
CA SER A 172 -8.14 8.96 -7.38
C SER A 172 -9.05 8.22 -6.40
N MET A 173 -9.63 8.94 -5.43
CA MET A 173 -10.63 8.38 -4.52
C MET A 173 -11.88 7.88 -5.25
N LEU A 174 -12.40 8.66 -6.21
CA LEU A 174 -13.57 8.25 -7.00
C LEU A 174 -13.30 6.97 -7.80
N THR A 175 -12.09 6.77 -8.33
CA THR A 175 -11.70 5.53 -8.99
C THR A 175 -11.91 4.32 -8.07
N VAL A 176 -11.52 4.44 -6.81
CA VAL A 176 -11.68 3.37 -5.81
C VAL A 176 -13.15 3.20 -5.42
N ILE A 177 -13.88 4.29 -5.20
CA ILE A 177 -15.31 4.24 -4.81
C ILE A 177 -16.16 3.62 -5.93
N ILE A 178 -15.93 3.98 -7.19
CA ILE A 178 -16.64 3.39 -8.34
C ILE A 178 -16.44 1.87 -8.33
N GLY A 179 -15.18 1.40 -8.26
CA GLY A 179 -14.91 -0.04 -8.21
C GLY A 179 -15.55 -0.71 -6.99
N ALA A 180 -15.45 -0.11 -5.80
CA ALA A 180 -16.03 -0.68 -4.58
C ALA A 180 -17.56 -0.79 -4.65
N VAL A 181 -18.24 0.25 -5.11
CA VAL A 181 -19.72 0.24 -5.25
C VAL A 181 -20.15 -0.78 -6.28
N THR A 182 -19.49 -0.83 -7.44
CA THR A 182 -19.77 -1.81 -8.48
C THR A 182 -19.58 -3.24 -7.98
N ASN A 183 -18.49 -3.51 -7.27
CA ASN A 183 -18.23 -4.84 -6.68
C ASN A 183 -19.33 -5.24 -5.68
N ILE A 184 -19.63 -4.38 -4.69
CA ILE A 184 -20.67 -4.64 -3.67
C ILE A 184 -22.04 -4.92 -4.29
N VAL A 185 -22.36 -4.26 -5.41
CA VAL A 185 -23.64 -4.47 -6.13
C VAL A 185 -23.62 -5.74 -6.95
N LEU A 186 -22.51 -6.04 -7.65
CA LEU A 186 -22.41 -7.19 -8.53
C LEU A 186 -22.22 -8.52 -7.80
N ASP A 187 -21.54 -8.52 -6.63
CA ASP A 187 -21.32 -9.71 -5.83
C ASP A 187 -22.60 -10.51 -5.56
N PRO A 188 -23.64 -9.95 -4.91
CA PRO A 188 -24.86 -10.70 -4.64
C PRO A 188 -25.60 -11.13 -5.92
N ILE A 189 -25.50 -10.36 -6.99
CA ILE A 189 -26.14 -10.69 -8.28
C ILE A 189 -25.47 -11.94 -8.88
N PHE A 190 -24.15 -12.00 -8.92
CA PHE A 190 -23.45 -13.14 -9.52
C PHE A 190 -23.37 -14.34 -8.56
N ILE A 191 -23.13 -14.10 -7.28
CA ILE A 191 -22.99 -15.18 -6.30
C ILE A 191 -24.31 -15.90 -6.10
N PHE A 192 -25.39 -15.15 -5.80
CA PHE A 192 -26.70 -15.70 -5.42
C PHE A 192 -27.71 -15.66 -6.56
N GLY A 193 -27.78 -14.54 -7.32
CA GLY A 193 -28.76 -14.39 -8.41
C GLY A 193 -28.51 -15.33 -9.58
N PHE A 194 -27.27 -15.40 -10.04
CA PHE A 194 -26.86 -16.31 -11.13
C PHE A 194 -26.31 -17.65 -10.61
N HIS A 195 -26.26 -17.88 -9.30
CA HIS A 195 -25.73 -19.10 -8.66
C HIS A 195 -24.29 -19.47 -9.08
N MET A 196 -23.47 -18.47 -9.37
CA MET A 196 -22.07 -18.68 -9.81
C MET A 196 -21.12 -18.95 -8.63
N GLY A 197 -21.57 -18.79 -7.39
CA GLY A 197 -20.73 -19.02 -6.19
C GLY A 197 -19.44 -18.21 -6.21
N VAL A 198 -18.32 -18.87 -5.93
CA VAL A 198 -16.97 -18.24 -5.85
C VAL A 198 -16.54 -17.60 -7.19
N SER A 199 -16.90 -18.22 -8.31
CA SER A 199 -16.63 -17.67 -9.65
C SER A 199 -17.36 -16.35 -9.88
N GLY A 200 -18.56 -16.21 -9.29
CA GLY A 200 -19.33 -14.97 -9.33
C GLY A 200 -18.62 -13.81 -8.61
N ALA A 201 -18.07 -14.06 -7.42
CA ALA A 201 -17.29 -13.08 -6.69
C ALA A 201 -16.04 -12.63 -7.48
N ALA A 202 -15.30 -13.58 -8.07
CA ALA A 202 -14.15 -13.26 -8.91
C ALA A 202 -14.55 -12.41 -10.13
N LEU A 203 -15.65 -12.74 -10.77
CA LEU A 203 -16.15 -12.00 -11.94
C LEU A 203 -16.59 -10.58 -11.56
N ALA A 204 -17.31 -10.40 -10.45
CA ALA A 204 -17.68 -9.09 -9.93
C ALA A 204 -16.46 -8.22 -9.64
N THR A 205 -15.43 -8.81 -9.01
CA THR A 205 -14.16 -8.13 -8.75
C THR A 205 -13.49 -7.67 -10.04
N ILE A 206 -13.43 -8.51 -11.07
CA ILE A 206 -12.79 -8.14 -12.34
C ILE A 206 -13.56 -7.04 -13.07
N ILE A 207 -14.90 -7.12 -13.11
CA ILE A 207 -15.73 -6.09 -13.76
C ILE A 207 -15.55 -4.76 -13.05
N SER A 208 -15.54 -4.74 -11.72
CA SER A 208 -15.32 -3.53 -10.93
C SER A 208 -13.94 -2.93 -11.16
N GLN A 209 -12.91 -3.77 -11.27
CA GLN A 209 -11.54 -3.32 -11.59
C GLN A 209 -11.45 -2.82 -13.04
N ALA A 210 -12.16 -3.44 -13.98
CA ALA A 210 -12.24 -2.99 -15.37
C ALA A 210 -12.87 -1.60 -15.48
N GLU A 211 -13.98 -1.35 -14.76
CA GLU A 211 -14.62 -0.04 -14.72
C GLU A 211 -13.69 1.02 -14.14
N SER A 212 -13.03 0.71 -13.02
CA SER A 212 -12.02 1.59 -12.40
C SER A 212 -10.85 1.87 -13.35
N ALA A 213 -10.34 0.87 -14.06
CA ALA A 213 -9.26 1.02 -15.03
C ALA A 213 -9.67 1.93 -16.21
N VAL A 214 -10.86 1.70 -16.77
CA VAL A 214 -11.42 2.54 -17.84
C VAL A 214 -11.59 3.98 -17.38
N TRP A 215 -12.09 4.19 -16.15
CA TRP A 215 -12.21 5.52 -15.57
C TRP A 215 -10.83 6.22 -15.46
N ALA A 216 -9.82 5.55 -14.90
CA ALA A 216 -8.47 6.08 -14.76
C ALA A 216 -7.83 6.41 -16.13
N ILE A 217 -7.94 5.50 -17.11
CA ILE A 217 -7.41 5.69 -18.47
C ILE A 217 -8.12 6.86 -19.15
N ARG A 218 -9.46 6.95 -19.04
CA ARG A 218 -10.25 8.03 -19.61
C ARG A 218 -9.87 9.39 -19.01
N PHE A 219 -9.65 9.45 -17.70
CA PHE A 219 -9.18 10.67 -17.04
C PHE A 219 -7.80 11.08 -17.56
N LEU A 220 -6.82 10.16 -17.55
CA LEU A 220 -5.45 10.43 -18.00
C LEU A 220 -5.32 10.70 -19.50
N SER A 221 -6.32 10.32 -20.30
CA SER A 221 -6.41 10.65 -21.74
C SER A 221 -7.22 11.92 -21.99
N GLY A 222 -7.86 12.48 -20.98
CA GLY A 222 -8.75 13.63 -21.06
C GLY A 222 -8.06 14.98 -21.19
N LYS A 223 -8.88 16.06 -21.14
CA LYS A 223 -8.39 17.44 -21.26
C LYS A 223 -8.03 18.06 -19.90
N THR A 224 -8.55 17.52 -18.81
CA THR A 224 -8.42 18.06 -17.44
C THR A 224 -7.15 17.63 -16.73
N THR A 225 -6.53 16.52 -17.18
CA THR A 225 -5.28 16.02 -16.60
C THR A 225 -4.08 16.83 -17.06
N VAL A 226 -3.11 17.03 -16.17
CA VAL A 226 -1.83 17.67 -16.47
C VAL A 226 -0.95 16.75 -17.33
N LEU A 227 -0.81 15.51 -16.88
CA LEU A 227 -0.05 14.47 -17.58
C LEU A 227 -0.99 13.65 -18.44
N LYS A 228 -0.77 13.65 -19.75
CA LYS A 228 -1.59 12.91 -20.69
C LYS A 228 -0.97 11.61 -21.10
N LEU A 229 -1.79 10.58 -21.10
CA LEU A 229 -1.45 9.29 -21.66
C LEU A 229 -1.44 9.38 -23.20
N ARG A 230 -0.23 9.46 -23.77
CA ARG A 230 -0.03 9.64 -25.23
C ARG A 230 0.58 8.39 -25.83
N LYS A 231 0.04 7.92 -26.97
CA LYS A 231 0.54 6.75 -27.69
C LYS A 231 2.04 6.85 -28.04
N LYS A 232 2.55 8.05 -28.34
CA LYS A 232 3.99 8.28 -28.64
C LYS A 232 4.93 7.85 -27.50
N ASN A 233 4.42 7.85 -26.24
CA ASN A 233 5.19 7.55 -25.03
C ASN A 233 5.08 6.08 -24.59
N PHE A 234 4.39 5.22 -25.35
CA PHE A 234 4.20 3.80 -24.99
C PHE A 234 5.43 2.95 -25.31
N ARG A 235 6.36 3.45 -26.14
CA ARG A 235 7.61 2.76 -26.40
C ARG A 235 8.45 2.73 -25.11
N ILE A 236 8.72 1.52 -24.62
CA ILE A 236 9.53 1.34 -23.42
C ILE A 236 10.96 1.81 -23.68
N GLN A 237 11.40 2.72 -22.84
CA GLN A 237 12.75 3.26 -22.83
C GLN A 237 13.42 2.86 -21.50
N PRO A 238 14.46 1.99 -21.51
CA PRO A 238 15.12 1.55 -20.29
C PRO A 238 15.64 2.71 -19.42
N SER A 239 16.14 3.78 -20.03
CA SER A 239 16.62 4.98 -19.32
C SER A 239 15.51 5.70 -18.51
N VAL A 240 14.25 5.57 -18.93
CA VAL A 240 13.09 6.14 -18.25
C VAL A 240 12.52 5.15 -17.24
N LEU A 241 12.39 3.87 -17.63
CA LEU A 241 11.70 2.86 -16.85
C LEU A 241 12.55 2.31 -15.69
N LEU A 242 13.85 2.02 -15.90
CA LEU A 242 14.71 1.44 -14.87
C LEU A 242 14.80 2.28 -13.58
N PRO A 243 14.91 3.62 -13.64
CA PRO A 243 14.86 4.43 -12.44
C PRO A 243 13.49 4.39 -11.71
N CYS A 244 12.39 4.16 -12.44
CA CYS A 244 11.07 3.98 -11.85
C CYS A 244 10.97 2.63 -11.14
N ILE A 245 11.42 1.56 -11.79
CA ILE A 245 11.51 0.23 -11.19
C ILE A 245 12.37 0.27 -9.93
N ALA A 246 13.58 0.87 -10.02
CA ALA A 246 14.48 0.97 -8.88
C ALA A 246 13.83 1.65 -7.66
N LEU A 247 13.03 2.70 -7.87
CA LEU A 247 12.30 3.38 -6.80
C LEU A 247 11.13 2.53 -6.29
N GLY A 248 10.45 1.82 -7.17
CA GLY A 248 9.31 0.96 -6.86
C GLY A 248 9.69 -0.34 -6.14
N ILE A 249 10.99 -0.73 -6.09
CA ILE A 249 11.45 -1.92 -5.35
C ILE A 249 11.06 -1.83 -3.87
N ALA A 250 11.13 -0.66 -3.25
CA ALA A 250 10.76 -0.50 -1.83
C ALA A 250 9.29 -0.85 -1.56
N PRO A 251 8.28 -0.20 -2.21
CA PRO A 251 6.89 -0.58 -2.01
C PRO A 251 6.57 -2.01 -2.48
N PHE A 252 7.26 -2.52 -3.51
CA PHE A 252 7.14 -3.91 -3.92
C PHE A 252 7.55 -4.87 -2.79
N ILE A 253 8.72 -4.69 -2.20
CA ILE A 253 9.20 -5.50 -1.08
C ILE A 253 8.24 -5.39 0.12
N MET A 254 7.78 -4.18 0.42
CA MET A 254 6.87 -3.95 1.54
C MET A 254 5.57 -4.75 1.40
N GLN A 255 5.01 -4.88 0.19
CA GLN A 255 3.79 -5.64 -0.06
C GLN A 255 4.06 -7.15 -0.21
N ALA A 256 5.05 -7.52 -1.00
CA ALA A 256 5.35 -8.93 -1.28
C ALA A 256 5.80 -9.71 -0.02
N THR A 257 6.43 -9.03 0.94
CA THR A 257 6.90 -9.67 2.18
C THR A 257 5.82 -9.87 3.24
N GLU A 258 4.63 -9.26 3.11
CA GLU A 258 3.55 -9.42 4.10
C GLU A 258 3.12 -10.88 4.27
N SER A 259 2.94 -11.59 3.15
CA SER A 259 2.56 -13.01 3.18
C SER A 259 3.66 -13.88 3.81
N ILE A 260 4.93 -13.57 3.54
CA ILE A 260 6.08 -14.29 4.13
C ILE A 260 6.11 -14.06 5.64
N LEU A 261 5.91 -12.83 6.09
CA LEU A 261 5.87 -12.49 7.52
C LEU A 261 4.75 -13.24 8.25
N THR A 262 3.56 -13.27 7.66
CA THR A 262 2.42 -14.01 8.22
C THR A 262 2.77 -15.50 8.39
N LEU A 263 3.42 -16.12 7.39
CA LEU A 263 3.89 -17.51 7.50
C LEU A 263 4.94 -17.67 8.61
N CYS A 264 5.90 -16.75 8.74
CA CYS A 264 6.93 -16.81 9.78
C CYS A 264 6.32 -16.69 11.18
N PHE A 265 5.42 -15.73 11.40
CA PHE A 265 4.73 -15.58 12.67
C PHE A 265 3.88 -16.80 13.00
N ASN A 266 3.05 -17.25 12.07
CA ASN A 266 2.14 -18.38 12.29
C ASN A 266 2.92 -19.68 12.56
N SER A 267 4.00 -19.95 11.83
CA SER A 267 4.81 -21.14 12.04
C SER A 267 5.50 -21.16 13.41
N SER A 268 6.00 -20.01 13.85
CA SER A 268 6.65 -19.88 15.16
C SER A 268 5.63 -19.94 16.29
N LEU A 269 4.49 -19.24 16.18
CA LEU A 269 3.45 -19.22 17.19
C LEU A 269 2.74 -20.59 17.30
N LEU A 270 2.49 -21.27 16.19
CA LEU A 270 1.93 -22.64 16.22
C LEU A 270 2.82 -23.60 17.00
N LYS A 271 4.15 -23.47 16.82
CA LYS A 271 5.12 -24.31 17.53
C LYS A 271 5.13 -24.08 19.05
N TYR A 272 5.00 -22.84 19.48
CA TYR A 272 5.21 -22.46 20.89
C TYR A 272 3.91 -22.22 21.67
N GLY A 273 2.84 -21.77 21.02
CA GLY A 273 1.58 -21.39 21.66
C GLY A 273 0.34 -22.05 21.06
N GLY A 274 0.52 -22.95 20.07
CA GLY A 274 -0.59 -23.66 19.43
C GLY A 274 -1.56 -22.75 18.67
N ASP A 275 -2.76 -23.28 18.41
CA ASP A 275 -3.80 -22.63 17.63
C ASP A 275 -4.30 -21.33 18.28
N LEU A 276 -4.28 -21.26 19.61
CA LEU A 276 -4.70 -20.08 20.36
C LEU A 276 -3.81 -18.88 20.06
N ALA A 277 -2.48 -19.07 20.03
CA ALA A 277 -1.52 -18.01 19.71
C ALA A 277 -1.60 -17.57 18.24
N VAL A 278 -1.87 -18.49 17.30
CA VAL A 278 -2.12 -18.18 15.89
C VAL A 278 -3.42 -17.38 15.73
N GLY A 279 -4.46 -17.76 16.48
CA GLY A 279 -5.72 -17.01 16.54
C GLY A 279 -5.52 -15.57 17.05
N ALA A 280 -4.76 -15.41 18.14
CA ALA A 280 -4.38 -14.10 18.65
C ALA A 280 -3.63 -13.28 17.59
N MET A 281 -2.62 -13.84 16.90
CA MET A 281 -1.87 -13.17 15.84
C MET A 281 -2.76 -12.69 14.69
N THR A 282 -3.79 -13.45 14.34
CA THR A 282 -4.76 -13.05 13.31
C THR A 282 -5.50 -11.77 13.70
N ILE A 283 -5.91 -11.67 14.96
CA ILE A 283 -6.55 -10.45 15.49
C ILE A 283 -5.55 -9.29 15.53
N LEU A 284 -4.33 -9.51 16.05
CA LEU A 284 -3.27 -8.50 16.10
C LEU A 284 -2.96 -7.92 14.72
N SER A 285 -2.80 -8.79 13.71
CA SER A 285 -2.55 -8.40 12.32
C SER A 285 -3.70 -7.57 11.75
N SER A 286 -4.94 -7.93 12.07
CA SER A 286 -6.13 -7.18 11.64
C SER A 286 -6.15 -5.78 12.26
N VAL A 287 -5.90 -5.67 13.57
CA VAL A 287 -5.82 -4.37 14.25
C VAL A 287 -4.70 -3.51 13.65
N MET A 288 -3.51 -4.11 13.40
CA MET A 288 -2.39 -3.41 12.77
C MET A 288 -2.74 -2.92 11.35
N GLN A 289 -3.43 -3.74 10.55
CA GLN A 289 -3.86 -3.34 9.22
C GLN A 289 -4.76 -2.10 9.27
N PHE A 290 -5.77 -2.08 10.16
CA PHE A 290 -6.61 -0.90 10.35
C PHE A 290 -5.83 0.32 10.86
N ALA A 291 -4.87 0.11 11.76
CA ALA A 291 -4.00 1.17 12.27
C ALA A 291 -3.16 1.83 11.18
N MET A 292 -2.76 1.08 10.15
CA MET A 292 -1.93 1.57 9.05
C MET A 292 -2.69 2.40 8.02
N LEU A 293 -4.01 2.24 7.86
CA LEU A 293 -4.77 2.90 6.79
C LEU A 293 -4.65 4.44 6.81
N PRO A 294 -4.86 5.15 7.95
CA PRO A 294 -4.71 6.59 7.98
C PRO A 294 -3.27 7.06 7.75
N LEU A 295 -2.26 6.31 8.24
CA LEU A 295 -0.85 6.63 8.00
C LEU A 295 -0.48 6.53 6.52
N GLN A 296 -0.94 5.46 5.86
CA GLN A 296 -0.73 5.28 4.42
C GLN A 296 -1.43 6.37 3.61
N GLY A 297 -2.69 6.67 3.91
CA GLY A 297 -3.43 7.73 3.23
C GLY A 297 -2.81 9.12 3.45
N LEU A 298 -2.36 9.42 4.67
CA LEU A 298 -1.69 10.68 5.00
C LEU A 298 -0.38 10.86 4.22
N THR A 299 0.44 9.82 4.18
CA THR A 299 1.72 9.87 3.44
C THR A 299 1.52 9.87 1.93
N GLN A 300 0.53 9.16 1.40
CA GLN A 300 0.15 9.23 -0.02
C GLN A 300 -0.32 10.63 -0.41
N GLY A 301 -1.06 11.32 0.47
CA GLY A 301 -1.46 12.72 0.25
C GLY A 301 -0.28 13.71 0.34
N GLY A 302 0.67 13.46 1.23
CA GLY A 302 1.86 14.31 1.41
C GLY A 302 2.92 14.12 0.32
N GLN A 303 3.03 12.94 -0.25
CA GLN A 303 4.06 12.57 -1.22
C GLN A 303 4.08 13.48 -2.47
N PRO A 304 2.96 13.78 -3.16
CA PRO A 304 2.96 14.69 -4.29
C PRO A 304 3.44 16.10 -3.95
N ILE A 305 3.08 16.61 -2.76
CA ILE A 305 3.50 17.94 -2.30
C ILE A 305 5.03 17.99 -2.18
N ILE A 306 5.62 16.99 -1.54
CA ILE A 306 7.06 16.90 -1.33
C ILE A 306 7.79 16.71 -2.66
N SER A 307 7.35 15.75 -3.49
CA SER A 307 7.98 15.43 -4.77
C SER A 307 7.98 16.62 -5.75
N TYR A 308 6.84 17.30 -5.87
CA TYR A 308 6.70 18.46 -6.74
C TYR A 308 7.60 19.61 -6.29
N ASN A 309 7.54 19.99 -5.01
CA ASN A 309 8.33 21.11 -4.47
C ASN A 309 9.83 20.79 -4.44
N TYR A 310 10.21 19.51 -4.28
CA TYR A 310 11.59 19.07 -4.46
C TYR A 310 12.04 19.29 -5.91
N GLY A 311 11.22 18.88 -6.88
CA GLY A 311 11.48 19.14 -8.31
C GLY A 311 11.58 20.62 -8.65
N ALA A 312 10.74 21.46 -8.03
CA ALA A 312 10.75 22.92 -8.17
C ALA A 312 11.88 23.64 -7.42
N ASN A 313 12.75 22.89 -6.74
CA ASN A 313 13.85 23.38 -5.89
C ASN A 313 13.40 24.30 -4.74
N ASN A 314 12.17 24.17 -4.24
CA ASN A 314 11.63 24.98 -3.15
C ASN A 314 11.89 24.33 -1.78
N ALA A 315 13.07 24.56 -1.22
CA ALA A 315 13.52 23.96 0.04
C ALA A 315 12.60 24.27 1.23
N GLU A 316 12.04 25.48 1.32
CA GLU A 316 11.16 25.89 2.43
C GLU A 316 9.82 25.15 2.39
N ARG A 317 9.22 24.98 1.21
CA ARG A 317 7.98 24.24 1.05
C ARG A 317 8.18 22.75 1.30
N VAL A 318 9.30 22.16 0.84
CA VAL A 318 9.68 20.76 1.13
C VAL A 318 9.80 20.55 2.65
N LYS A 319 10.55 21.42 3.35
CA LYS A 319 10.73 21.36 4.80
C LYS A 319 9.40 21.46 5.54
N LYS A 320 8.54 22.41 5.14
CA LYS A 320 7.23 22.66 5.78
C LYS A 320 6.27 21.48 5.54
N ALA A 321 6.23 20.94 4.31
CA ALA A 321 5.39 19.80 3.98
C ALA A 321 5.81 18.53 4.74
N PHE A 322 7.11 18.22 4.77
CA PHE A 322 7.63 17.11 5.54
C PHE A 322 7.33 17.25 7.04
N LYS A 323 7.64 18.42 7.63
CA LYS A 323 7.42 18.64 9.06
C LYS A 323 5.95 18.48 9.43
N LEU A 324 5.02 19.04 8.62
CA LEU A 324 3.59 18.91 8.88
C LEU A 324 3.12 17.47 8.77
N MET A 325 3.48 16.77 7.68
CA MET A 325 3.15 15.36 7.47
C MET A 325 3.69 14.48 8.61
N LEU A 326 4.95 14.65 8.98
CA LEU A 326 5.57 13.90 10.09
C LEU A 326 4.86 14.17 11.42
N THR A 327 4.52 15.42 11.70
CA THR A 327 3.79 15.78 12.94
C THR A 327 2.43 15.09 12.97
N CYS A 328 1.68 15.11 11.87
CA CYS A 328 0.39 14.40 11.79
C CYS A 328 0.55 12.88 11.97
N CYS A 329 1.58 12.27 11.35
CA CYS A 329 1.87 10.84 11.52
C CYS A 329 2.18 10.51 12.99
N LEU A 330 3.01 11.31 13.67
CA LEU A 330 3.39 11.09 15.06
C LEU A 330 2.21 11.28 16.01
N ILE A 331 1.39 12.33 15.82
CA ILE A 331 0.19 12.56 16.64
C ILE A 331 -0.78 11.39 16.50
N TYR A 332 -1.04 10.95 15.27
CA TYR A 332 -1.93 9.82 15.02
C TYR A 332 -1.40 8.53 15.66
N SER A 333 -0.12 8.21 15.43
CA SER A 333 0.51 6.99 15.98
C SER A 333 0.48 6.98 17.51
N ALA A 334 0.84 8.11 18.15
CA ALA A 334 0.82 8.23 19.60
C ALA A 334 -0.60 8.16 20.18
N ALA A 335 -1.57 8.81 19.53
CA ALA A 335 -2.96 8.77 19.97
C ALA A 335 -3.56 7.37 19.87
N LEU A 336 -3.31 6.67 18.76
CA LEU A 336 -3.81 5.31 18.56
C LEU A 336 -3.10 4.32 19.49
N TRP A 337 -1.79 4.46 19.67
CA TRP A 337 -1.03 3.68 20.65
C TRP A 337 -1.61 3.84 22.06
N ALA A 338 -1.83 5.07 22.51
CA ALA A 338 -2.40 5.35 23.81
C ALA A 338 -3.82 4.75 23.96
N LEU A 339 -4.63 4.80 22.90
CA LEU A 339 -5.98 4.20 22.90
C LEU A 339 -5.91 2.67 23.03
N ILE A 340 -5.00 2.02 22.34
CA ILE A 340 -4.79 0.56 22.39
C ILE A 340 -4.26 0.15 23.77
N GLU A 341 -3.31 0.89 24.36
CA GLU A 341 -2.76 0.59 25.68
C GLU A 341 -3.80 0.76 26.81
N LEU A 342 -4.64 1.80 26.72
CA LEU A 342 -5.65 2.06 27.72
C LEU A 342 -6.88 1.14 27.60
N PHE A 343 -7.28 0.80 26.38
CA PHE A 343 -8.51 0.06 26.10
C PHE A 343 -8.30 -1.12 25.14
N PRO A 344 -7.33 -2.03 25.35
CA PRO A 344 -7.04 -3.12 24.41
C PRO A 344 -8.22 -4.07 24.24
N GLY A 345 -8.97 -4.34 25.30
CA GLY A 345 -10.16 -5.20 25.27
C GLY A 345 -11.26 -4.71 24.32
N MET A 346 -11.36 -3.40 24.09
CA MET A 346 -12.32 -2.84 23.12
C MET A 346 -12.00 -3.27 21.69
N PHE A 347 -10.72 -3.33 21.34
CA PHE A 347 -10.29 -3.78 20.00
C PHE A 347 -10.45 -5.29 19.84
N VAL A 348 -10.14 -6.07 20.88
CA VAL A 348 -10.27 -7.53 20.85
C VAL A 348 -11.72 -7.97 20.79
N ALA A 349 -12.62 -7.31 21.53
CA ALA A 349 -14.04 -7.61 21.56
C ALA A 349 -14.75 -7.47 20.19
N ILE A 350 -14.15 -6.76 19.24
CA ILE A 350 -14.67 -6.69 17.86
C ILE A 350 -14.54 -8.03 17.15
N PHE A 351 -13.54 -8.87 17.53
CA PHE A 351 -13.17 -10.08 16.79
C PHE A 351 -13.57 -11.38 17.51
N THR A 352 -13.60 -11.38 18.83
CA THR A 352 -13.88 -12.61 19.59
C THR A 352 -14.60 -12.33 20.92
N ASN A 353 -15.40 -13.31 21.32
CA ASN A 353 -16.02 -13.39 22.66
C ASN A 353 -15.48 -14.59 23.46
N ASP A 354 -14.55 -15.36 22.92
CA ASP A 354 -13.91 -16.46 23.64
C ASP A 354 -13.03 -15.91 24.76
N PRO A 355 -13.22 -16.33 26.03
CA PRO A 355 -12.50 -15.76 27.18
C PRO A 355 -10.99 -16.00 27.12
N GLU A 356 -10.56 -17.20 26.74
CA GLU A 356 -9.14 -17.58 26.72
C GLU A 356 -8.39 -16.84 25.61
N LEU A 357 -9.00 -16.78 24.42
CA LEU A 357 -8.46 -16.01 23.29
C LEU A 357 -8.46 -14.51 23.60
N THR A 358 -9.49 -13.99 24.29
CA THR A 358 -9.57 -12.56 24.67
C THR A 358 -8.46 -12.19 25.65
N GLU A 359 -8.19 -13.04 26.67
CA GLU A 359 -7.14 -12.79 27.65
C GLU A 359 -5.76 -12.74 26.98
N LEU A 360 -5.42 -13.78 26.21
CA LEU A 360 -4.14 -13.85 25.49
C LEU A 360 -3.98 -12.67 24.51
N THR A 361 -5.02 -12.39 23.70
CA THR A 361 -4.95 -11.35 22.67
C THR A 361 -4.87 -9.95 23.28
N THR A 362 -5.56 -9.68 24.39
CA THR A 362 -5.51 -8.40 25.10
C THR A 362 -4.11 -8.10 25.61
N TRP A 363 -3.45 -9.09 26.19
CA TRP A 363 -2.07 -8.99 26.64
C TRP A 363 -1.10 -8.87 25.46
N ALA A 364 -1.23 -9.72 24.45
CA ALA A 364 -0.37 -9.73 23.27
C ALA A 364 -0.48 -8.43 22.46
N LEU A 365 -1.67 -7.81 22.39
CA LEU A 365 -1.93 -6.58 21.66
C LEU A 365 -1.08 -5.41 22.19
N ARG A 366 -0.98 -5.25 23.50
CA ARG A 366 -0.14 -4.21 24.12
C ARG A 366 1.33 -4.38 23.74
N ILE A 367 1.82 -5.61 23.77
CA ILE A 367 3.22 -5.91 23.45
C ILE A 367 3.47 -5.68 21.96
N TYR A 368 2.66 -6.28 21.10
CA TYR A 368 2.81 -6.21 19.66
C TYR A 368 2.74 -4.79 19.12
N MET A 369 1.86 -3.95 19.70
CA MET A 369 1.66 -2.56 19.30
C MET A 369 2.57 -1.56 20.04
N ALA A 370 3.47 -2.00 20.92
CA ALA A 370 4.33 -1.09 21.68
C ALA A 370 5.20 -0.20 20.77
N GLY A 371 5.64 -0.69 19.61
CA GLY A 371 6.39 0.07 18.61
C GLY A 371 5.60 1.15 17.89
N LEU A 372 4.25 1.08 17.92
CA LEU A 372 3.37 1.97 17.16
C LEU A 372 3.57 3.45 17.52
N VAL A 373 3.88 3.77 18.76
CA VAL A 373 4.11 5.15 19.23
C VAL A 373 5.14 5.90 18.39
N VAL A 374 6.18 5.23 17.94
CA VAL A 374 7.27 5.80 17.13
C VAL A 374 7.18 5.45 15.64
N PHE A 375 6.30 4.53 15.27
CA PHE A 375 6.19 4.00 13.93
C PHE A 375 5.75 5.04 12.88
N GLY A 376 5.02 6.09 13.31
CA GLY A 376 4.69 7.23 12.46
C GLY A 376 5.93 7.94 11.89
N ALA A 377 7.04 7.97 12.65
CA ALA A 377 8.32 8.50 12.15
C ALA A 377 8.92 7.61 11.06
N GLN A 378 8.84 6.28 11.23
CA GLN A 378 9.30 5.31 10.24
C GLN A 378 8.62 5.56 8.89
N ILE A 379 7.28 5.54 8.88
CA ILE A 379 6.49 5.70 7.66
C ILE A 379 6.72 7.07 7.03
N GLY A 380 6.66 8.15 7.82
CA GLY A 380 6.85 9.51 7.32
C GLY A 380 8.21 9.73 6.65
N CYS A 381 9.29 9.27 7.27
CA CYS A 381 10.64 9.38 6.72
C CYS A 381 10.85 8.48 5.50
N GLN A 382 10.40 7.22 5.55
CA GLN A 382 10.57 6.28 4.45
C GLN A 382 9.81 6.71 3.19
N GLN A 383 8.57 7.16 3.33
CA GLN A 383 7.78 7.68 2.21
C GLN A 383 8.36 8.97 1.64
N THR A 384 9.02 9.77 2.48
CA THR A 384 9.71 10.97 2.01
C THR A 384 10.98 10.64 1.20
N PHE A 385 11.72 9.57 1.54
CA PHE A 385 12.79 9.08 0.65
C PHE A 385 12.28 8.68 -0.73
N ILE A 386 11.11 8.03 -0.80
CA ILE A 386 10.44 7.70 -2.06
C ILE A 386 10.05 8.99 -2.80
N ALA A 387 9.51 9.98 -2.08
CA ALA A 387 9.13 11.27 -2.64
C ALA A 387 10.33 12.03 -3.26
N PHE A 388 11.52 11.88 -2.71
CA PHE A 388 12.76 12.45 -3.27
C PHE A 388 13.37 11.62 -4.42
N GLY A 389 12.79 10.48 -4.75
CA GLY A 389 13.32 9.57 -5.76
C GLY A 389 14.57 8.81 -5.31
N ASN A 390 14.84 8.73 -4.01
CA ASN A 390 16.00 8.03 -3.47
C ASN A 390 15.74 6.51 -3.35
N SER A 391 15.94 5.81 -4.47
CA SER A 391 15.68 4.37 -4.58
C SER A 391 16.57 3.52 -3.68
N LYS A 392 17.86 3.88 -3.53
CA LYS A 392 18.82 3.07 -2.77
C LYS A 392 18.49 3.00 -1.29
N ILE A 393 18.25 4.16 -0.67
CA ILE A 393 17.93 4.21 0.77
C ILE A 393 16.55 3.63 1.04
N SER A 394 15.54 3.93 0.21
CA SER A 394 14.18 3.41 0.43
C SER A 394 14.12 1.89 0.28
N ALA A 395 14.80 1.30 -0.71
CA ALA A 395 14.89 -0.15 -0.87
C ALA A 395 15.64 -0.80 0.31
N PHE A 396 16.77 -0.21 0.72
CA PHE A 396 17.51 -0.69 1.89
C PHE A 396 16.64 -0.72 3.15
N LEU A 397 15.94 0.36 3.45
CA LEU A 397 15.08 0.45 4.65
C LEU A 397 13.92 -0.55 4.62
N ALA A 398 13.32 -0.78 3.44
CA ALA A 398 12.26 -1.77 3.27
C ALA A 398 12.75 -3.20 3.57
N MET A 399 13.92 -3.58 3.04
CA MET A 399 14.53 -4.89 3.32
C MET A 399 15.03 -5.00 4.75
N PHE A 400 15.65 -3.93 5.28
CA PHE A 400 16.26 -3.93 6.59
C PHE A 400 15.24 -4.26 7.68
N ARG A 401 14.10 -3.56 7.74
CA ARG A 401 13.09 -3.79 8.76
C ARG A 401 12.52 -5.21 8.69
N LYS A 402 12.04 -5.62 7.51
CA LYS A 402 11.24 -6.86 7.38
C LYS A 402 12.11 -8.10 7.25
N ILE A 403 13.11 -8.08 6.38
CA ILE A 403 13.89 -9.27 6.05
C ILE A 403 15.11 -9.42 6.97
N ILE A 404 15.84 -8.32 7.21
CA ILE A 404 17.10 -8.40 7.95
C ILE A 404 16.88 -8.41 9.47
N VAL A 405 15.86 -7.69 9.95
CA VAL A 405 15.63 -7.56 11.40
C VAL A 405 14.46 -8.44 11.86
N LEU A 406 13.26 -8.25 11.31
CA LEU A 406 12.05 -8.87 11.85
C LEU A 406 12.05 -10.40 11.69
N ILE A 407 12.26 -10.92 10.48
CA ILE A 407 12.25 -12.38 10.26
C ILE A 407 13.26 -13.10 11.16
N PRO A 408 14.53 -12.69 11.26
CA PRO A 408 15.45 -13.31 12.21
C PRO A 408 14.99 -13.22 13.66
N LEU A 409 14.44 -12.08 14.11
CA LEU A 409 13.97 -11.92 15.48
C LEU A 409 12.83 -12.89 15.84
N ILE A 410 11.90 -13.18 14.93
CA ILE A 410 10.81 -14.13 15.13
C ILE A 410 11.33 -15.51 15.53
N TYR A 411 12.50 -15.94 14.99
CA TYR A 411 13.07 -17.26 15.26
C TYR A 411 14.18 -17.25 16.33
N ILE A 412 14.88 -16.12 16.48
CA ILE A 412 16.03 -16.00 17.38
C ILE A 412 15.58 -15.69 18.82
N LEU A 413 14.64 -14.74 19.01
CA LEU A 413 14.20 -14.34 20.35
C LEU A 413 13.68 -15.49 21.19
N PRO A 414 12.86 -16.44 20.64
CA PRO A 414 12.40 -17.59 21.42
C PRO A 414 13.52 -18.52 21.94
N ILE A 415 14.73 -18.43 21.37
CA ILE A 415 15.87 -19.26 21.85
C ILE A 415 16.46 -18.69 23.15
N PHE A 416 16.32 -17.39 23.38
CA PHE A 416 16.94 -16.69 24.51
C PHE A 416 15.95 -16.35 25.64
N MET A 417 14.65 -16.51 25.43
CA MET A 417 13.62 -16.18 26.40
C MET A 417 12.89 -17.43 26.87
N GLU A 418 12.54 -17.48 28.17
CA GLU A 418 11.77 -18.59 28.75
C GLU A 418 10.34 -18.65 28.20
N ASP A 419 9.69 -17.49 28.08
CA ASP A 419 8.39 -17.38 27.43
C ASP A 419 8.57 -17.18 25.92
N ASN A 420 8.45 -18.30 25.20
CA ASN A 420 8.64 -18.33 23.76
C ASN A 420 7.53 -17.59 23.01
N VAL A 421 6.29 -17.58 23.50
CA VAL A 421 5.16 -16.89 22.88
C VAL A 421 5.33 -15.37 23.00
N LEU A 422 5.71 -14.91 24.21
CA LEU A 422 6.08 -13.51 24.43
C LEU A 422 7.21 -13.09 23.49
N ALA A 423 8.25 -13.92 23.36
CA ALA A 423 9.40 -13.64 22.51
C ALA A 423 9.01 -13.41 21.05
N VAL A 424 8.10 -14.22 20.51
CA VAL A 424 7.60 -14.05 19.12
C VAL A 424 6.84 -12.73 18.97
N PHE A 425 5.95 -12.38 19.91
CA PHE A 425 5.23 -11.10 19.85
C PHE A 425 6.14 -9.89 20.03
N LEU A 426 7.21 -10.00 20.82
CA LEU A 426 8.21 -8.94 21.01
C LEU A 426 9.07 -8.68 19.76
N ALA A 427 9.14 -9.61 18.82
CA ALA A 427 9.91 -9.43 17.59
C ALA A 427 9.48 -8.18 16.82
N GLU A 428 8.17 -7.91 16.72
CA GLU A 428 7.64 -6.74 15.99
C GLU A 428 8.07 -5.40 16.62
N PRO A 429 7.77 -5.09 17.90
CA PRO A 429 8.17 -3.80 18.48
C PRO A 429 9.68 -3.60 18.54
N ILE A 430 10.47 -4.64 18.74
CA ILE A 430 11.94 -4.55 18.71
C ILE A 430 12.41 -4.20 17.29
N ALA A 431 11.87 -4.88 16.26
CA ALA A 431 12.18 -4.58 14.87
C ALA A 431 11.75 -3.14 14.50
N ASP A 432 10.60 -2.69 14.97
CA ASP A 432 10.11 -1.33 14.75
C ASP A 432 11.04 -0.28 15.36
N ILE A 433 11.46 -0.45 16.60
CA ILE A 433 12.38 0.48 17.28
C ILE A 433 13.71 0.55 16.53
N ILE A 434 14.30 -0.58 16.16
CA ILE A 434 15.55 -0.64 15.40
C ILE A 434 15.39 0.05 14.04
N ALA A 435 14.28 -0.23 13.34
CA ALA A 435 13.98 0.37 12.05
C ALA A 435 13.76 1.89 12.15
N VAL A 436 13.03 2.35 13.16
CA VAL A 436 12.79 3.78 13.40
C VAL A 436 14.11 4.50 13.67
N LEU A 437 14.95 3.99 14.57
CA LEU A 437 16.24 4.58 14.89
C LEU A 437 17.12 4.68 13.63
N THR A 438 17.22 3.61 12.85
CA THR A 438 17.98 3.58 11.60
C THR A 438 17.42 4.57 10.59
N THR A 439 16.10 4.55 10.36
CA THR A 439 15.45 5.41 9.37
C THR A 439 15.55 6.88 9.73
N VAL A 440 15.27 7.26 10.97
CA VAL A 440 15.31 8.66 11.43
C VAL A 440 16.74 9.20 11.39
N THR A 441 17.73 8.37 11.75
CA THR A 441 19.14 8.76 11.69
C THR A 441 19.58 9.02 10.25
N LEU A 442 19.36 8.06 9.35
CA LEU A 442 19.70 8.22 7.93
C LEU A 442 18.95 9.39 7.30
N PHE A 443 17.66 9.54 7.63
CA PHE A 443 16.85 10.63 7.12
C PHE A 443 17.34 12.00 7.60
N SER A 444 17.66 12.13 8.88
CA SER A 444 18.11 13.40 9.45
C SER A 444 19.42 13.88 8.82
N ILE A 445 20.36 12.97 8.56
CA ILE A 445 21.64 13.27 7.90
C ILE A 445 21.37 13.67 6.44
N TYR A 446 20.62 12.85 5.72
CA TYR A 446 20.30 13.07 4.31
C TYR A 446 19.52 14.38 4.10
N PHE A 447 18.47 14.60 4.88
CA PHE A 447 17.57 15.75 4.74
C PHE A 447 18.26 17.08 5.02
N LYS A 448 19.12 17.15 6.02
CA LYS A 448 19.94 18.34 6.30
C LYS A 448 20.84 18.67 5.11
N LYS A 449 21.52 17.66 4.56
CA LYS A 449 22.40 17.83 3.39
C LYS A 449 21.60 18.26 2.16
N LEU A 450 20.44 17.64 1.93
CA LEU A 450 19.56 17.96 0.81
C LEU A 450 19.07 19.39 0.85
N LEU A 451 18.51 19.84 1.99
CA LEU A 451 18.01 21.22 2.14
C LEU A 451 19.12 22.26 1.96
N ARG A 452 20.33 21.95 2.39
CA ARG A 452 21.49 22.84 2.19
C ARG A 452 21.81 22.95 0.70
N SER A 453 21.92 21.84 0.00
CA SER A 453 22.19 21.83 -1.44
C SER A 453 21.11 22.57 -2.24
N MET A 454 19.82 22.41 -1.90
CA MET A 454 18.73 23.12 -2.56
C MET A 454 18.83 24.66 -2.36
N ARG A 455 19.19 25.11 -1.15
CA ARG A 455 19.36 26.55 -0.87
C ARG A 455 20.57 27.15 -1.58
N ASP A 456 21.66 26.41 -1.70
CA ASP A 456 22.86 26.86 -2.38
C ASP A 456 22.57 27.03 -3.89
N GLN A 457 21.83 26.10 -4.51
CA GLN A 457 21.36 26.23 -5.90
C GLN A 457 20.42 27.44 -6.13
N ASP A 458 19.55 27.75 -5.16
CA ASP A 458 18.70 28.95 -5.26
C ASP A 458 19.49 30.23 -5.22
N LYS A 459 20.56 30.31 -4.40
CA LYS A 459 21.44 31.48 -4.31
C LYS A 459 22.22 31.70 -5.60
N GLU A 460 22.80 30.64 -6.17
CA GLU A 460 23.52 30.69 -7.45
C GLU A 460 22.62 31.15 -8.59
N LYS A 461 21.35 30.65 -8.61
CA LYS A 461 20.40 31.06 -9.64
C LYS A 461 20.01 32.54 -9.56
N ASN A 462 19.83 33.04 -8.34
CA ASN A 462 19.50 34.45 -8.14
C ASN A 462 20.70 35.38 -8.46
N HIS A 463 21.91 34.95 -8.12
CA HIS A 463 23.12 35.71 -8.44
C HIS A 463 23.35 35.87 -9.96
N ASN A 464 23.07 34.78 -10.72
CA ASN A 464 23.16 34.77 -12.19
C ASN A 464 22.00 35.54 -12.90
N LEU A 465 20.99 36.00 -12.19
CA LEU A 465 19.88 36.80 -12.73
C LEU A 465 20.10 38.31 -12.46
N ASP A 466 20.98 38.63 -11.50
CA ASP A 466 21.33 40.04 -11.14
C ASP A 466 22.57 40.52 -11.90
N ASP A 467 23.30 39.63 -12.59
CA ASP A 467 24.37 39.92 -13.55
C ASP A 467 23.81 39.89 -15.00
#